data_56a421da83a7e0662ab3c11215fb37be
#
_entry.id   56a421da83a7e0662ab3c11215fb37be
#
_cell.length_a   1.000
_cell.length_b   1.000
_cell.length_c   1.000
_cell.angle_alpha   90.00
_cell.angle_beta   90.00
_cell.angle_gamma   90.00
#
_symmetry.space_group_name_H-M   'P 1'
#
loop_
_entity.id
_entity.type
_entity.pdbx_description
1 polymer ?
#
loop_
_entity_poly.entity_id
_entity_poly.type
_entity_poly.pdbx_seq_one_letter_code
_entity_poly.pdbx_strand_id
1 'polypeptide(L)'
;NYQDNATPSANGVAISNLIRLSLLTRNLDYLSLAETTLKCFAQPIGSSSIACPSLIVALDLFYNHTLVRTTTEPYQQLQQQYYPVATFQLETELPSDRSTIALVCQGLACLEPATSLSQLHAQIDRSQTRQI
;
A
#
# COMPACT_ATOMS: atom_id res chain seq x y z
N ASN A 1 -16.63 15.52 -5.33
CA ASN A 1 -15.56 16.50 -5.40
C ASN A 1 -14.21 15.80 -5.46
N TYR A 2 -13.33 16.21 -6.36
CA TYR A 2 -11.98 15.65 -6.52
C TYR A 2 -10.88 16.57 -5.97
N GLN A 3 -11.22 17.82 -5.70
CA GLN A 3 -10.28 18.82 -5.22
C GLN A 3 -10.06 18.70 -3.72
N ASP A 4 -8.81 18.79 -3.34
CA ASP A 4 -8.40 18.94 -1.95
C ASP A 4 -8.50 20.43 -1.56
N ASN A 5 -8.85 20.65 -0.30
CA ASN A 5 -8.86 21.97 0.32
C ASN A 5 -8.01 21.90 1.62
N ALA A 6 -8.53 22.48 2.70
CA ALA A 6 -7.92 22.30 4.03
C ALA A 6 -7.92 20.83 4.51
N THR A 7 -8.76 20.00 3.89
CA THR A 7 -8.83 18.55 4.12
C THR A 7 -8.69 17.79 2.80
N PRO A 8 -8.13 16.57 2.81
CA PRO A 8 -8.09 15.69 1.64
C PRO A 8 -9.48 15.46 1.05
N SER A 9 -9.57 15.28 -0.26
CA SER A 9 -10.83 14.94 -0.89
C SER A 9 -11.33 13.57 -0.45
N ALA A 10 -12.65 13.45 -0.22
CA ALA A 10 -13.26 12.19 0.19
C ALA A 10 -12.99 11.06 -0.83
N ASN A 11 -12.94 11.39 -2.13
CA ASN A 11 -12.65 10.41 -3.17
C ASN A 11 -11.22 9.88 -3.10
N GLY A 12 -10.21 10.74 -2.89
CA GLY A 12 -8.81 10.31 -2.72
C GLY A 12 -8.63 9.39 -1.52
N VAL A 13 -9.26 9.75 -0.38
CA VAL A 13 -9.25 8.92 0.83
C VAL A 13 -9.98 7.58 0.60
N ALA A 14 -11.16 7.60 -0.02
CA ALA A 14 -11.95 6.40 -0.28
C ALA A 14 -11.19 5.42 -1.19
N ILE A 15 -10.58 5.91 -2.28
CA ILE A 15 -9.78 5.07 -3.19
C ILE A 15 -8.60 4.43 -2.45
N SER A 16 -7.86 5.22 -1.65
CA SER A 16 -6.75 4.71 -0.85
C SER A 16 -7.21 3.62 0.13
N ASN A 17 -8.37 3.79 0.74
CA ASN A 17 -8.95 2.79 1.64
C ASN A 17 -9.37 1.52 0.90
N LEU A 18 -9.96 1.64 -0.29
CA LEU A 18 -10.31 0.49 -1.13
C LEU A 18 -9.08 -0.35 -1.49
N ILE A 19 -7.97 0.30 -1.85
CA ILE A 19 -6.71 -0.39 -2.15
C ILE A 19 -6.21 -1.16 -0.91
N ARG A 20 -6.18 -0.51 0.25
CA ARG A 20 -5.75 -1.17 1.50
C ARG A 20 -6.67 -2.32 1.90
N LEU A 21 -7.98 -2.14 1.75
CA LEU A 21 -8.95 -3.20 2.01
C LEU A 21 -8.76 -4.39 1.08
N SER A 22 -8.46 -4.18 -0.20
CA SER A 22 -8.17 -5.27 -1.13
C SER A 22 -7.00 -6.13 -0.67
N LEU A 23 -5.96 -5.50 -0.13
CA LEU A 23 -4.78 -6.19 0.39
C LEU A 23 -5.11 -6.99 1.67
N LEU A 24 -5.80 -6.36 2.61
CA LEU A 24 -6.10 -6.95 3.92
C LEU A 24 -7.14 -8.07 3.84
N THR A 25 -8.13 -7.92 2.97
CA THR A 25 -9.23 -8.90 2.80
C THR A 25 -8.98 -9.90 1.68
N ARG A 26 -7.97 -9.66 0.82
CA ARG A 26 -7.71 -10.42 -0.40
C ARG A 26 -8.91 -10.44 -1.38
N ASN A 27 -9.78 -9.43 -1.28
CA ASN A 27 -10.90 -9.25 -2.20
C ASN A 27 -10.52 -8.24 -3.30
N LEU A 28 -10.35 -8.76 -4.52
CA LEU A 28 -9.95 -7.98 -5.69
C LEU A 28 -11.05 -7.04 -6.20
N ASP A 29 -12.30 -7.22 -5.78
CA ASP A 29 -13.39 -6.31 -6.15
C ASP A 29 -13.12 -4.88 -5.66
N TYR A 30 -12.52 -4.75 -4.47
CA TYR A 30 -12.11 -3.45 -3.95
C TYR A 30 -11.03 -2.78 -4.83
N LEU A 31 -10.07 -3.57 -5.33
CA LEU A 31 -9.04 -3.05 -6.22
C LEU A 31 -9.61 -2.64 -7.57
N SER A 32 -10.52 -3.43 -8.12
CA SER A 32 -11.23 -3.12 -9.36
C SER A 32 -12.08 -1.87 -9.25
N LEU A 33 -12.73 -1.67 -8.11
CA LEU A 33 -13.49 -0.46 -7.83
C LEU A 33 -12.58 0.76 -7.70
N ALA A 34 -11.44 0.63 -7.02
CA ALA A 34 -10.43 1.68 -6.92
C ALA A 34 -9.91 2.09 -8.31
N GLU A 35 -9.57 1.12 -9.17
CA GLU A 35 -9.11 1.36 -10.54
C GLU A 35 -10.16 2.10 -11.37
N THR A 36 -11.41 1.61 -11.34
CA THR A 36 -12.52 2.24 -12.08
C THR A 36 -12.73 3.67 -11.63
N THR A 37 -12.66 3.92 -10.32
CA THR A 37 -12.83 5.26 -9.76
C THR A 37 -11.66 6.18 -10.14
N LEU A 38 -10.40 5.69 -10.09
CA LEU A 38 -9.24 6.45 -10.55
C LEU A 38 -9.36 6.85 -12.03
N LYS A 39 -9.85 5.94 -12.89
CA LYS A 39 -10.09 6.24 -14.31
C LYS A 39 -11.08 7.36 -14.51
N CYS A 40 -12.12 7.48 -13.66
CA CYS A 40 -13.07 8.60 -13.70
C CYS A 40 -12.40 9.97 -13.41
N PHE A 41 -11.29 9.97 -12.67
CA PHE A 41 -10.54 11.18 -12.33
C PHE A 41 -9.27 11.37 -13.16
N ALA A 42 -9.05 10.59 -14.21
CA ALA A 42 -7.86 10.67 -15.04
C ALA A 42 -7.62 12.07 -15.63
N GLN A 43 -8.68 12.72 -16.08
CA GLN A 43 -8.59 14.07 -16.67
C GLN A 43 -8.20 15.13 -15.62
N PRO A 44 -8.87 15.26 -14.46
CA PRO A 44 -8.41 16.16 -13.39
C PRO A 44 -6.98 15.87 -12.91
N ILE A 45 -6.61 14.61 -12.75
CA ILE A 45 -5.25 14.20 -12.36
C ILE A 45 -4.22 14.71 -13.38
N GLY A 46 -4.51 14.57 -14.68
CA GLY A 46 -3.61 14.99 -15.75
C GLY A 46 -3.52 16.50 -15.95
N SER A 47 -4.63 17.23 -15.74
CA SER A 47 -4.71 18.67 -16.05
C SER A 47 -4.53 19.60 -14.85
N SER A 48 -4.79 19.13 -13.63
CA SER A 48 -4.82 19.93 -12.40
C SER A 48 -4.32 19.15 -11.18
N SER A 49 -3.25 18.42 -11.33
CA SER A 49 -2.68 17.55 -10.29
C SER A 49 -2.44 18.27 -8.96
N ILE A 50 -2.04 19.55 -9.02
CA ILE A 50 -1.81 20.39 -7.83
C ILE A 50 -3.09 20.61 -7.00
N ALA A 51 -4.26 20.49 -7.62
CA ALA A 51 -5.54 20.66 -6.94
C ALA A 51 -6.09 19.36 -6.33
N CYS A 52 -5.43 18.22 -6.57
CA CYS A 52 -5.92 16.91 -6.13
C CYS A 52 -4.80 16.00 -5.58
N PRO A 53 -3.97 16.47 -4.63
CA PRO A 53 -2.87 15.68 -4.10
C PRO A 53 -3.33 14.35 -3.48
N SER A 54 -4.50 14.27 -2.85
CA SER A 54 -5.00 13.00 -2.31
C SER A 54 -5.31 11.96 -3.39
N LEU A 55 -5.72 12.37 -4.59
CA LEU A 55 -5.87 11.47 -5.74
C LEU A 55 -4.52 11.02 -6.28
N ILE A 56 -3.50 11.89 -6.27
CA ILE A 56 -2.13 11.53 -6.65
C ILE A 56 -1.56 10.49 -5.68
N VAL A 57 -1.77 10.68 -4.37
CA VAL A 57 -1.39 9.68 -3.35
C VAL A 57 -2.11 8.35 -3.57
N ALA A 58 -3.40 8.38 -3.90
CA ALA A 58 -4.17 7.18 -4.20
C ALA A 58 -3.66 6.48 -5.48
N LEU A 59 -3.28 7.25 -6.50
CA LEU A 59 -2.69 6.72 -7.74
C LEU A 59 -1.33 6.06 -7.49
N ASP A 60 -0.46 6.70 -6.70
CA ASP A 60 0.82 6.12 -6.29
C ASP A 60 0.62 4.83 -5.50
N LEU A 61 -0.31 4.83 -4.53
CA LEU A 61 -0.67 3.63 -3.78
C LEU A 61 -1.21 2.52 -4.69
N PHE A 62 -2.01 2.87 -5.70
CA PHE A 62 -2.54 1.89 -6.66
C PHE A 62 -1.43 1.16 -7.42
N TYR A 63 -0.41 1.88 -7.88
CA TYR A 63 0.70 1.28 -8.62
C TYR A 63 1.75 0.63 -7.73
N ASN A 64 1.99 1.17 -6.55
CA ASN A 64 3.12 0.78 -5.70
C ASN A 64 2.71 0.11 -4.38
N HIS A 65 1.42 -0.24 -4.21
CA HIS A 65 0.96 -0.86 -2.96
C HIS A 65 1.77 -2.10 -2.58
N THR A 66 2.06 -2.21 -1.31
CA THR A 66 2.84 -3.29 -0.71
C THR A 66 2.13 -3.77 0.54
N LEU A 67 1.94 -5.08 0.67
CA LEU A 67 1.45 -5.69 1.91
C LEU A 67 2.63 -6.29 2.67
N VAL A 68 2.80 -5.88 3.91
CA VAL A 68 3.78 -6.45 4.83
C VAL A 68 3.03 -7.26 5.88
N ARG A 69 3.15 -8.58 5.80
CA ARG A 69 2.61 -9.52 6.79
C ARG A 69 3.70 -9.81 7.80
N THR A 70 3.46 -9.51 9.06
CA THR A 70 4.50 -9.65 10.10
C THR A 70 3.87 -9.90 11.47
N THR A 71 4.69 -10.22 12.45
CA THR A 71 4.29 -10.33 13.85
C THR A 71 4.51 -9.01 14.59
N THR A 72 4.06 -8.93 15.84
CA THR A 72 4.05 -7.68 16.61
C THR A 72 5.44 -7.09 16.82
N GLU A 73 6.44 -7.92 17.12
CA GLU A 73 7.79 -7.45 17.46
C GLU A 73 8.51 -6.76 16.27
N PRO A 74 8.62 -7.36 15.07
CA PRO A 74 9.19 -6.66 13.91
C PRO A 74 8.37 -5.44 13.53
N TYR A 75 7.04 -5.48 13.63
CA TYR A 75 6.18 -4.34 13.34
C TYR A 75 6.51 -3.13 14.21
N GLN A 76 6.73 -3.31 15.51
CA GLN A 76 7.10 -2.20 16.41
C GLN A 76 8.40 -1.50 15.98
N GLN A 77 9.34 -2.24 15.42
CA GLN A 77 10.57 -1.66 14.88
C GLN A 77 10.34 -0.93 13.55
N LEU A 78 9.47 -1.45 12.70
CA LEU A 78 9.10 -0.80 11.44
C LEU A 78 8.36 0.53 11.64
N GLN A 79 7.63 0.69 12.73
CA GLN A 79 6.91 1.94 13.05
C GLN A 79 7.82 3.16 13.24
N GLN A 80 9.13 2.97 13.39
CA GLN A 80 10.10 4.07 13.51
C GLN A 80 10.41 4.74 12.16
N GLN A 81 9.94 4.15 11.05
CA GLN A 81 10.14 4.68 9.70
C GLN A 81 8.80 4.90 9.01
N TYR A 82 8.80 5.80 8.03
CA TYR A 82 7.62 6.12 7.23
C TYR A 82 7.62 5.31 5.92
N TYR A 83 6.58 4.52 5.75
CA TYR A 83 6.36 3.69 4.55
C TYR A 83 5.01 4.03 3.91
N PRO A 84 4.93 5.05 3.05
CA PRO A 84 3.65 5.63 2.57
C PRO A 84 2.78 4.65 1.79
N VAL A 85 3.38 3.72 1.04
CA VAL A 85 2.64 2.76 0.20
C VAL A 85 2.52 1.38 0.84
N ALA A 86 3.06 1.18 2.03
CA ALA A 86 2.97 -0.08 2.75
C ALA A 86 1.69 -0.17 3.58
N THR A 87 1.06 -1.34 3.54
CA THR A 87 -0.03 -1.73 4.42
C THR A 87 0.45 -2.88 5.28
N PHE A 88 0.26 -2.80 6.59
CA PHE A 88 0.74 -3.81 7.53
C PHE A 88 -0.40 -4.70 7.98
N GLN A 89 -0.17 -6.01 7.94
CA GLN A 89 -1.06 -7.02 8.50
C GLN A 89 -0.33 -7.76 9.61
N LEU A 90 -0.84 -7.61 10.84
CA LEU A 90 -0.30 -8.33 11.99
C LEU A 90 -0.88 -9.73 12.05
N GLU A 91 -0.01 -10.71 12.22
CA GLU A 91 -0.37 -12.11 12.35
C GLU A 91 0.24 -12.69 13.63
N THR A 92 -0.44 -13.66 14.22
CA THR A 92 0.08 -14.39 15.38
C THR A 92 1.21 -15.34 14.98
N GLU A 93 1.08 -15.95 13.79
CA GLU A 93 2.07 -16.83 13.19
C GLU A 93 2.12 -16.61 11.69
N LEU A 94 3.31 -16.66 11.11
CA LEU A 94 3.50 -16.56 9.66
C LEU A 94 3.50 -17.96 9.03
N PRO A 95 2.94 -18.11 7.81
CA PRO A 95 2.87 -19.39 7.10
C PRO A 95 4.23 -19.77 6.48
N SER A 96 5.26 -19.85 7.28
CA SER A 96 6.64 -20.15 6.87
C SER A 96 7.39 -20.79 8.03
N ASP A 97 8.70 -20.96 7.88
CA ASP A 97 9.49 -21.52 8.96
C ASP A 97 9.64 -20.54 10.15
N ARG A 98 10.14 -21.05 11.28
CA ARG A 98 10.28 -20.28 12.52
C ARG A 98 11.26 -19.10 12.43
N SER A 99 12.11 -19.06 11.40
CA SER A 99 13.07 -17.98 11.18
C SER A 99 12.47 -16.78 10.45
N THR A 100 11.29 -16.94 9.85
CA THR A 100 10.63 -15.88 9.10
C THR A 100 10.03 -14.84 10.04
N ILE A 101 10.41 -13.58 9.82
CA ILE A 101 9.89 -12.45 10.59
C ILE A 101 8.84 -11.63 9.82
N ALA A 102 8.83 -11.71 8.49
CA ALA A 102 7.85 -11.02 7.66
C ALA A 102 7.78 -11.61 6.25
N LEU A 103 6.64 -11.34 5.60
CA LEU A 103 6.40 -11.57 4.18
C LEU A 103 6.02 -10.25 3.51
N VAL A 104 6.78 -9.83 2.52
CA VAL A 104 6.52 -8.62 1.73
C VAL A 104 5.86 -9.02 0.42
N CYS A 105 4.62 -8.62 0.20
CA CYS A 105 3.84 -8.98 -0.96
C CYS A 105 3.55 -7.77 -1.84
N GLN A 106 3.77 -7.93 -3.13
CA GLN A 106 3.51 -6.95 -4.17
C GLN A 106 2.35 -7.46 -5.03
N GLY A 107 1.18 -6.87 -4.85
CA GLY A 107 -0.03 -7.42 -5.44
C GLY A 107 -0.33 -8.82 -4.89
N LEU A 108 -0.47 -9.81 -5.77
CA LEU A 108 -0.76 -11.19 -5.40
C LEU A 108 0.50 -12.05 -5.16
N ALA A 109 1.68 -11.53 -5.44
CA ALA A 109 2.94 -12.25 -5.29
C ALA A 109 3.73 -11.74 -4.09
N CYS A 110 4.19 -12.66 -3.24
CA CYS A 110 5.09 -12.34 -2.14
C CYS A 110 6.55 -12.61 -2.54
N LEU A 111 7.44 -11.79 -2.02
CA LEU A 111 8.87 -12.00 -2.12
C LEU A 111 9.30 -13.20 -1.24
N GLU A 112 10.56 -13.56 -1.30
CA GLU A 112 11.14 -14.54 -0.39
C GLU A 112 10.92 -14.12 1.08
N PRO A 113 10.67 -15.05 2.01
CA PRO A 113 10.46 -14.72 3.41
C PRO A 113 11.65 -13.95 3.99
N ALA A 114 11.38 -12.83 4.65
CA ALA A 114 12.42 -12.08 5.34
C ALA A 114 12.76 -12.75 6.68
N THR A 115 14.05 -12.95 6.92
CA THR A 115 14.57 -13.59 8.15
C THR A 115 15.36 -12.63 9.04
N SER A 116 15.54 -11.38 8.58
CA SER A 116 16.19 -10.31 9.34
C SER A 116 15.53 -8.97 9.07
N LEU A 117 15.65 -8.03 10.02
CA LEU A 117 15.17 -6.66 9.83
C LEU A 117 15.84 -5.96 8.66
N SER A 118 17.14 -6.16 8.46
CA SER A 118 17.87 -5.59 7.33
C SER A 118 17.32 -6.05 5.99
N GLN A 119 17.03 -7.36 5.85
CA GLN A 119 16.39 -7.89 4.65
C GLN A 119 14.97 -7.33 4.47
N LEU A 120 14.20 -7.24 5.55
CA LEU A 120 12.84 -6.70 5.53
C LEU A 120 12.82 -5.24 5.06
N HIS A 121 13.68 -4.38 5.63
CA HIS A 121 13.81 -2.99 5.20
C HIS A 121 14.17 -2.89 3.70
N ALA A 122 15.17 -3.66 3.26
CA ALA A 122 15.57 -3.67 1.85
C ALA A 122 14.43 -4.11 0.90
N GLN A 123 13.64 -5.11 1.32
CA GLN A 123 12.47 -5.55 0.53
C GLN A 123 11.38 -4.49 0.45
N ILE A 124 11.07 -3.82 1.57
CA ILE A 124 10.05 -2.75 1.60
C ILE A 124 10.53 -1.57 0.75
N ASP A 125 11.77 -1.11 0.92
CA ASP A 125 12.33 0.01 0.14
C ASP A 125 12.28 -0.27 -1.36
N ARG A 126 12.68 -1.46 -1.77
CA ARG A 126 12.59 -1.87 -3.18
C ARG A 126 11.15 -1.93 -3.70
N SER A 127 10.21 -2.32 -2.85
CA SER A 127 8.80 -2.40 -3.24
C SER A 127 8.14 -1.03 -3.43
N GLN A 128 8.64 0.01 -2.78
CA GLN A 128 8.09 1.36 -2.86
C GLN A 128 8.49 2.12 -4.14
N THR A 129 9.47 1.63 -4.86
CA THR A 129 10.01 2.23 -6.09
C THR A 129 9.83 1.35 -7.32
N ARG A 130 8.72 0.61 -7.37
CA ARG A 130 8.40 -0.23 -8.54
C ARG A 130 8.26 0.64 -9.79
N GLN A 131 8.91 0.25 -10.86
CA GLN A 131 8.66 0.83 -12.18
C GLN A 131 7.34 0.29 -12.73
N ILE A 132 6.58 1.19 -13.30
CA ILE A 132 5.32 0.91 -14.00
C ILE A 132 5.64 0.34 -15.37
#